data_c9d226934571aba5d9754acb3a8286b8
#
_entry.id   c9d226934571aba5d9754acb3a8286b8
#
_cell.length_a   1.000
_cell.length_b   1.000
_cell.length_c   1.000
_cell.angle_alpha   90.00
_cell.angle_beta   90.00
_cell.angle_gamma   90.00
#
_symmetry.space_group_name_H-M   'P 1'
#
loop_
_entity.id
_entity.type
_entity.pdbx_description
1 polymer ?
#
loop_
_entity_poly.entity_id
_entity_poly.type
_entity_poly.pdbx_seq_one_letter_code
_entity_poly.pdbx_strand_id
1 'polypeptide(L)'
;GLGDVYKRQGDVKKGITLDVSIGSRSAKSDSRYQGTEAKESRIVSQGNIRIKSDENIAVKGSQITGENVTLQAGKDISLTAAENRKTTEGNSRSKGAGITASFGIGGLQNVGISAGKSKGNMEEEIMTHTGSAVTAKETLAMESGKDLNITGSKAGGKKVEVKTGNNLSIESLQDSHTYHSRDKESGIHLQRDITVRPDTGKKKMDDPYFSIGKKTDTTDSTYISVTKQAGIYAGKEGYDIQV
;
A
#
# COMPACT_ATOMS: atom_id res chain seq x y z
N GLY A 1 8.51 -7.83 32.00
CA GLY A 1 9.19 -6.65 31.56
C GLY A 1 9.40 -5.70 32.71
N LEU A 2 10.60 -5.25 32.94
CA LEU A 2 10.97 -4.25 33.93
C LEU A 2 10.26 -2.94 33.60
N GLY A 3 9.62 -2.33 34.62
CA GLY A 3 8.89 -1.08 34.45
C GLY A 3 9.81 0.09 34.08
N ASP A 4 9.37 0.85 33.08
CA ASP A 4 10.07 2.05 32.64
C ASP A 4 9.90 3.17 33.68
N VAL A 5 11.01 3.74 34.13
CA VAL A 5 11.04 4.93 34.99
C VAL A 5 11.19 6.15 34.08
N TYR A 6 10.13 6.93 33.91
CA TYR A 6 10.18 8.19 33.16
C TYR A 6 10.41 9.37 34.13
N LYS A 7 11.47 10.11 33.88
CA LYS A 7 11.74 11.38 34.54
C LYS A 7 11.17 12.53 33.71
N ARG A 8 10.03 13.07 34.10
CA ARG A 8 9.47 14.27 33.47
C ARG A 8 9.97 15.50 34.20
N GLN A 9 10.70 16.36 33.50
CA GLN A 9 11.11 17.64 34.02
C GLN A 9 9.94 18.63 33.85
N GLY A 10 9.19 18.83 34.92
CA GLY A 10 8.10 19.83 34.95
C GLY A 10 8.63 21.18 35.44
N ASP A 11 7.85 22.21 35.16
CA ASP A 11 8.10 23.63 35.47
C ASP A 11 8.77 23.85 36.82
N VAL A 12 9.80 24.68 36.85
CA VAL A 12 10.71 24.94 38.00
C VAL A 12 9.99 25.38 39.31
N LYS A 13 8.70 25.70 39.23
CA LYS A 13 7.84 26.05 40.38
C LYS A 13 7.12 24.89 41.05
N LYS A 14 7.12 23.67 40.48
CA LYS A 14 6.37 22.52 41.02
C LYS A 14 7.21 21.40 41.63
N GLY A 15 8.52 21.54 41.70
CA GLY A 15 9.38 20.50 42.25
C GLY A 15 9.56 19.28 41.33
N ILE A 16 10.53 18.42 41.66
CA ILE A 16 10.81 17.18 40.94
C ILE A 16 9.79 16.14 41.37
N THR A 17 9.06 15.57 40.40
CA THR A 17 8.19 14.41 40.60
C THR A 17 8.83 13.15 40.00
N LEU A 18 8.72 12.05 40.72
CA LEU A 18 9.10 10.71 40.27
C LEU A 18 7.84 9.88 40.03
N ASP A 19 7.58 9.50 38.79
CA ASP A 19 6.49 8.64 38.42
C ASP A 19 6.98 7.20 38.28
N VAL A 20 6.36 6.28 39.01
CA VAL A 20 6.63 4.85 38.98
C VAL A 20 5.40 4.14 38.46
N SER A 21 5.57 3.29 37.44
CA SER A 21 4.51 2.46 36.94
C SER A 21 4.93 1.00 36.91
N ILE A 22 4.03 0.13 37.36
CA ILE A 22 4.18 -1.31 37.29
C ILE A 22 2.95 -1.88 36.58
N GLY A 23 3.19 -2.64 35.51
CA GLY A 23 2.07 -3.19 34.77
C GLY A 23 2.46 -4.40 33.92
N SER A 24 1.45 -5.05 33.41
CA SER A 24 1.59 -6.12 32.42
C SER A 24 0.95 -5.71 31.12
N ARG A 25 1.61 -6.01 30.01
CA ARG A 25 1.07 -5.83 28.66
C ARG A 25 1.29 -7.08 27.85
N SER A 26 0.24 -7.54 27.18
CA SER A 26 0.29 -8.60 26.18
C SER A 26 -0.16 -8.01 24.86
N ALA A 27 0.64 -8.21 23.81
CA ALA A 27 0.30 -7.81 22.45
C ALA A 27 0.53 -8.99 21.53
N LYS A 28 -0.37 -9.16 20.56
CA LYS A 28 -0.27 -10.13 19.48
C LYS A 28 -0.60 -9.41 18.17
N SER A 29 0.24 -9.63 17.16
CA SER A 29 0.01 -9.14 15.80
C SER A 29 0.27 -10.28 14.83
N ASP A 30 -0.66 -10.45 13.91
CA ASP A 30 -0.57 -11.43 12.83
C ASP A 30 -0.71 -10.66 11.51
N SER A 31 0.16 -10.95 10.52
CA SER A 31 0.03 -10.40 9.18
C SER A 31 0.14 -11.51 8.15
N ARG A 32 -0.65 -11.39 7.08
CA ARG A 32 -0.69 -12.32 5.96
C ARG A 32 -0.47 -11.56 4.67
N TYR A 33 0.45 -12.06 3.85
CA TYR A 33 0.74 -11.54 2.52
C TYR A 33 0.34 -12.58 1.49
N GLN A 34 -0.34 -12.12 0.45
CA GLN A 34 -0.62 -12.90 -0.75
C GLN A 34 -0.32 -12.03 -1.95
N GLY A 35 0.25 -12.61 -3.02
CA GLY A 35 0.52 -11.84 -4.20
C GLY A 35 0.84 -12.71 -5.42
N THR A 36 0.55 -12.15 -6.58
CA THR A 36 0.97 -12.63 -7.88
C THR A 36 1.74 -11.53 -8.57
N GLU A 37 2.89 -11.84 -9.11
CA GLU A 37 3.72 -10.92 -9.87
C GLU A 37 4.05 -11.54 -11.23
N ALA A 38 3.76 -10.80 -12.28
CA ALA A 38 4.08 -11.21 -13.65
C ALA A 38 5.58 -11.05 -13.89
N LYS A 39 6.22 -12.09 -14.42
CA LYS A 39 7.60 -12.02 -14.89
C LYS A 39 7.60 -11.76 -16.38
N GLU A 40 8.32 -10.71 -16.79
CA GLU A 40 8.51 -10.38 -18.20
C GLU A 40 9.26 -11.49 -18.93
N SER A 41 8.75 -11.85 -20.11
CA SER A 41 9.53 -12.56 -21.12
C SER A 41 10.08 -11.56 -22.13
N ARG A 42 11.25 -11.84 -22.69
CA ARG A 42 11.90 -10.95 -23.64
C ARG A 42 12.34 -11.68 -24.89
N ILE A 43 12.03 -11.08 -26.05
CA ILE A 43 12.61 -11.45 -27.33
C ILE A 43 13.41 -10.24 -27.81
N VAL A 44 14.72 -10.37 -27.90
CA VAL A 44 15.62 -9.26 -28.30
C VAL A 44 16.53 -9.75 -29.43
N SER A 45 16.58 -8.99 -30.51
CA SER A 45 17.46 -9.21 -31.64
C SER A 45 18.11 -7.89 -32.07
N GLN A 46 19.36 -7.95 -32.53
CA GLN A 46 20.01 -6.82 -33.22
C GLN A 46 19.55 -6.70 -34.67
N GLY A 47 18.97 -7.77 -35.22
CA GLY A 47 18.40 -7.81 -36.57
C GLY A 47 16.88 -7.80 -36.55
N ASN A 48 16.31 -8.27 -37.65
CA ASN A 48 14.87 -8.31 -37.85
C ASN A 48 14.20 -9.43 -37.03
N ILE A 49 13.02 -9.15 -36.54
CA ILE A 49 12.13 -10.13 -35.91
C ILE A 49 10.86 -10.23 -36.74
N ARG A 50 10.49 -11.46 -37.11
CA ARG A 50 9.21 -11.75 -37.77
C ARG A 50 8.49 -12.84 -36.97
N ILE A 51 7.28 -12.52 -36.50
CA ILE A 51 6.37 -13.46 -35.83
C ILE A 51 5.13 -13.58 -36.72
N LYS A 52 4.85 -14.80 -37.20
CA LYS A 52 3.69 -15.10 -38.02
C LYS A 52 2.87 -16.21 -37.40
N SER A 53 1.54 -16.05 -37.41
CA SER A 53 0.57 -17.03 -36.98
C SER A 53 -0.63 -17.02 -37.96
N ASP A 54 -1.15 -18.16 -38.27
CA ASP A 54 -2.42 -18.26 -39.05
C ASP A 54 -3.64 -17.98 -38.16
N GLU A 55 -3.47 -18.03 -36.86
CA GLU A 55 -4.48 -17.73 -35.84
C GLU A 55 -4.14 -16.39 -35.14
N ASN A 56 -3.94 -16.40 -33.84
CA ASN A 56 -3.72 -15.22 -33.02
C ASN A 56 -2.25 -15.05 -32.62
N ILE A 57 -1.85 -13.82 -32.42
CA ILE A 57 -0.61 -13.44 -31.72
C ILE A 57 -0.99 -12.73 -30.42
N ALA A 58 -0.53 -13.27 -29.29
CA ALA A 58 -0.72 -12.67 -27.99
C ALA A 58 0.63 -12.39 -27.30
N VAL A 59 0.84 -11.13 -26.92
CA VAL A 59 2.01 -10.68 -26.14
C VAL A 59 1.47 -10.11 -24.83
N LYS A 60 1.76 -10.78 -23.71
CA LYS A 60 1.25 -10.40 -22.41
C LYS A 60 2.40 -10.14 -21.42
N GLY A 61 2.48 -8.92 -20.88
CA GLY A 61 3.49 -8.51 -19.88
C GLY A 61 4.93 -8.76 -20.37
N SER A 62 5.20 -8.64 -21.68
CA SER A 62 6.45 -9.11 -22.30
C SER A 62 6.99 -8.09 -23.29
N GLN A 63 8.29 -8.21 -23.63
CA GLN A 63 8.98 -7.27 -24.51
C GLN A 63 9.51 -7.95 -25.77
N ILE A 64 9.31 -7.28 -26.91
CA ILE A 64 9.88 -7.65 -28.21
C ILE A 64 10.66 -6.45 -28.72
N THR A 65 11.95 -6.61 -29.00
CA THR A 65 12.82 -5.52 -29.50
C THR A 65 13.71 -6.01 -30.62
N GLY A 66 13.66 -5.36 -31.77
CA GLY A 66 14.46 -5.68 -32.95
C GLY A 66 14.81 -4.47 -33.80
N GLU A 67 15.57 -4.70 -34.89
CA GLU A 67 15.84 -3.67 -35.91
C GLU A 67 14.54 -3.32 -36.63
N ASN A 68 13.94 -4.30 -37.31
CA ASN A 68 12.56 -4.26 -37.79
C ASN A 68 11.78 -5.36 -37.09
N VAL A 69 10.56 -5.06 -36.69
CA VAL A 69 9.67 -6.02 -36.04
C VAL A 69 8.39 -6.16 -36.86
N THR A 70 8.07 -7.38 -37.25
CA THR A 70 6.83 -7.69 -37.98
C THR A 70 6.00 -8.71 -37.19
N LEU A 71 4.78 -8.35 -36.86
CA LEU A 71 3.76 -9.24 -36.27
C LEU A 71 2.65 -9.43 -37.32
N GLN A 72 2.42 -10.66 -37.75
CA GLN A 72 1.38 -10.99 -38.73
C GLN A 72 0.50 -12.13 -38.23
N ALA A 73 -0.76 -11.83 -37.95
CA ALA A 73 -1.75 -12.80 -37.50
C ALA A 73 -2.88 -12.97 -38.52
N GLY A 74 -3.30 -14.19 -38.74
CA GLY A 74 -4.48 -14.51 -39.59
C GLY A 74 -5.79 -14.07 -38.93
N LYS A 75 -5.80 -13.93 -37.59
CA LYS A 75 -6.93 -13.40 -36.81
C LYS A 75 -6.50 -12.17 -36.00
N ASP A 76 -6.32 -12.31 -34.73
CA ASP A 76 -6.14 -11.17 -33.81
C ASP A 76 -4.69 -11.00 -33.35
N ILE A 77 -4.29 -9.75 -33.17
CA ILE A 77 -3.08 -9.40 -32.44
C ILE A 77 -3.50 -8.73 -31.11
N SER A 78 -3.00 -9.24 -30.00
CA SER A 78 -3.27 -8.70 -28.67
C SER A 78 -1.97 -8.39 -27.93
N LEU A 79 -1.73 -7.11 -27.66
CA LEU A 79 -0.66 -6.63 -26.80
C LEU A 79 -1.28 -6.21 -25.47
N THR A 80 -1.14 -7.03 -24.43
CA THR A 80 -1.84 -6.81 -23.16
C THR A 80 -0.88 -6.72 -21.99
N ALA A 81 -1.20 -5.90 -21.01
CA ALA A 81 -0.50 -5.91 -19.76
C ALA A 81 -0.84 -7.16 -18.93
N ALA A 82 0.11 -7.58 -18.12
CA ALA A 82 -0.12 -8.58 -17.08
C ALA A 82 -0.44 -7.88 -15.76
N GLU A 83 -1.40 -8.40 -15.03
CA GLU A 83 -1.81 -7.90 -13.73
C GLU A 83 -0.88 -8.43 -12.63
N ASN A 84 -0.47 -7.54 -11.74
CA ASN A 84 0.20 -7.86 -10.48
C ASN A 84 -0.73 -7.49 -9.35
N ARG A 85 -0.94 -8.39 -8.42
CA ARG A 85 -1.81 -8.18 -7.28
C ARG A 85 -1.08 -8.53 -5.99
N LYS A 86 -1.19 -7.63 -5.01
CA LYS A 86 -0.67 -7.84 -3.66
C LYS A 86 -1.77 -7.53 -2.66
N THR A 87 -2.07 -8.48 -1.79
CA THR A 87 -3.00 -8.30 -0.69
C THR A 87 -2.26 -8.49 0.62
N THR A 88 -2.46 -7.57 1.55
CA THR A 88 -1.90 -7.61 2.90
C THR A 88 -3.05 -7.52 3.89
N GLU A 89 -3.18 -8.52 4.74
CA GLU A 89 -4.13 -8.53 5.85
C GLU A 89 -3.36 -8.48 7.17
N GLY A 90 -3.78 -7.62 8.09
CA GLY A 90 -3.18 -7.47 9.40
C GLY A 90 -4.21 -7.50 10.52
N ASN A 91 -3.92 -8.23 11.59
CA ASN A 91 -4.71 -8.22 12.80
C ASN A 91 -3.82 -7.95 14.00
N SER A 92 -4.23 -7.04 14.85
CA SER A 92 -3.54 -6.72 16.08
C SER A 92 -4.49 -6.79 17.28
N ARG A 93 -3.96 -7.23 18.40
CA ARG A 93 -4.69 -7.24 19.68
C ARG A 93 -3.71 -6.92 20.79
N SER A 94 -4.10 -6.04 21.68
CA SER A 94 -3.35 -5.82 22.91
C SER A 94 -4.28 -5.73 24.10
N LYS A 95 -3.76 -6.07 25.26
CA LYS A 95 -4.39 -5.86 26.56
C LYS A 95 -3.29 -5.55 27.57
N GLY A 96 -3.61 -4.71 28.53
CA GLY A 96 -2.69 -4.39 29.60
C GLY A 96 -3.42 -3.85 30.81
N ALA A 97 -2.77 -3.98 31.95
CA ALA A 97 -3.19 -3.36 33.20
C ALA A 97 -1.96 -2.90 33.97
N GLY A 98 -2.09 -1.80 34.68
CA GLY A 98 -0.97 -1.24 35.43
C GLY A 98 -1.44 -0.42 36.61
N ILE A 99 -0.49 -0.24 37.53
CA ILE A 99 -0.61 0.64 38.69
C ILE A 99 0.44 1.73 38.52
N THR A 100 0.06 2.95 38.78
CA THR A 100 0.96 4.13 38.79
C THR A 100 1.01 4.77 40.13
N ALA A 101 2.17 5.28 40.52
CA ALA A 101 2.36 6.09 41.72
C ALA A 101 3.28 7.24 41.42
N SER A 102 2.90 8.45 41.78
CA SER A 102 3.70 9.65 41.62
C SER A 102 4.19 10.13 42.98
N PHE A 103 5.50 10.41 43.10
CA PHE A 103 6.16 10.89 44.29
C PHE A 103 6.76 12.27 44.01
N GLY A 104 6.57 13.22 44.90
CA GLY A 104 7.16 14.55 44.84
C GLY A 104 7.63 15.02 46.17
N ILE A 105 7.90 16.34 46.31
CA ILE A 105 8.25 16.95 47.57
C ILE A 105 7.09 16.75 48.55
N GLY A 106 7.35 16.00 49.64
CA GLY A 106 6.31 15.60 50.60
C GLY A 106 5.82 14.15 50.46
N GLY A 107 6.35 13.37 49.54
CA GLY A 107 6.10 11.94 49.40
C GLY A 107 5.10 11.61 48.29
N LEU A 108 4.29 10.56 48.53
CA LEU A 108 3.28 10.08 47.55
C LEU A 108 2.21 11.14 47.26
N GLN A 109 2.05 11.51 46.00
CA GLN A 109 1.12 12.54 45.51
C GLN A 109 -0.05 11.99 44.73
N ASN A 110 0.13 10.83 44.12
CA ASN A 110 -0.91 10.23 43.27
C ASN A 110 -0.77 8.71 43.23
N VAL A 111 -1.90 8.03 43.16
CA VAL A 111 -1.97 6.59 42.85
C VAL A 111 -3.03 6.36 41.80
N GLY A 112 -2.72 5.49 40.84
CA GLY A 112 -3.65 5.19 39.76
C GLY A 112 -3.64 3.69 39.39
N ILE A 113 -4.76 3.22 38.86
CA ILE A 113 -4.91 1.91 38.27
C ILE A 113 -5.50 2.09 36.88
N SER A 114 -4.92 1.43 35.90
CA SER A 114 -5.43 1.44 34.54
C SER A 114 -5.52 0.03 33.98
N ALA A 115 -6.54 -0.22 33.17
CA ALA A 115 -6.63 -1.42 32.38
C ALA A 115 -7.23 -1.08 31.02
N GLY A 116 -6.70 -1.69 29.97
CA GLY A 116 -7.14 -1.42 28.60
C GLY A 116 -6.93 -2.60 27.68
N LYS A 117 -7.67 -2.56 26.57
CA LYS A 117 -7.50 -3.47 25.45
C LYS A 117 -7.66 -2.72 24.14
N SER A 118 -6.91 -3.15 23.13
CA SER A 118 -7.09 -2.70 21.75
C SER A 118 -7.23 -3.89 20.81
N LYS A 119 -7.93 -3.65 19.71
CA LYS A 119 -8.05 -4.58 18.58
C LYS A 119 -8.02 -3.75 17.31
N GLY A 120 -7.10 -4.09 16.40
CA GLY A 120 -7.02 -3.51 15.07
C GLY A 120 -7.10 -4.59 14.00
N ASN A 121 -7.65 -4.22 12.86
CA ASN A 121 -7.55 -4.97 11.62
C ASN A 121 -7.24 -4.01 10.48
N MET A 122 -6.46 -4.49 9.53
CA MET A 122 -6.02 -3.77 8.35
C MET A 122 -6.09 -4.70 7.14
N GLU A 123 -6.56 -4.16 6.03
CA GLU A 123 -6.56 -4.80 4.73
C GLU A 123 -6.03 -3.80 3.69
N GLU A 124 -5.05 -4.23 2.92
CA GLU A 124 -4.43 -3.45 1.86
C GLU A 124 -4.42 -4.29 0.59
N GLU A 125 -4.91 -3.72 -0.49
CA GLU A 125 -4.85 -4.32 -1.82
C GLU A 125 -4.16 -3.36 -2.79
N ILE A 126 -3.12 -3.86 -3.45
CA ILE A 126 -2.39 -3.13 -4.49
C ILE A 126 -2.49 -3.93 -5.77
N MET A 127 -3.02 -3.30 -6.82
CA MET A 127 -3.09 -3.83 -8.17
C MET A 127 -2.30 -2.93 -9.10
N THR A 128 -1.30 -3.52 -9.79
CA THR A 128 -0.47 -2.83 -10.77
C THR A 128 -0.36 -3.66 -12.04
N HIS A 129 0.04 -3.01 -13.14
CA HIS A 129 0.11 -3.64 -14.44
C HIS A 129 1.54 -3.61 -14.99
N THR A 130 2.00 -4.74 -15.51
CA THR A 130 3.23 -4.85 -16.30
C THR A 130 2.85 -4.86 -17.78
N GLY A 131 3.05 -3.72 -18.46
CA GLY A 131 2.68 -3.57 -19.88
C GLY A 131 3.59 -4.36 -20.80
N SER A 132 3.03 -4.84 -21.92
CA SER A 132 3.82 -5.33 -23.03
C SER A 132 4.42 -4.16 -23.83
N ALA A 133 5.60 -4.39 -24.41
CA ALA A 133 6.24 -3.44 -25.32
C ALA A 133 6.75 -4.16 -26.58
N VAL A 134 6.33 -3.68 -27.75
CA VAL A 134 6.88 -4.09 -29.03
C VAL A 134 7.59 -2.89 -29.64
N THR A 135 8.90 -2.97 -29.76
CA THR A 135 9.73 -1.84 -30.20
C THR A 135 10.62 -2.23 -31.37
N ALA A 136 10.51 -1.52 -32.47
CA ALA A 136 11.42 -1.60 -33.58
C ALA A 136 12.35 -0.37 -33.58
N LYS A 137 13.63 -0.54 -33.90
CA LYS A 137 14.56 0.59 -34.09
C LYS A 137 14.23 1.35 -35.36
N GLU A 138 13.80 0.63 -36.40
CA GLU A 138 13.42 1.20 -37.70
C GLU A 138 11.90 1.05 -37.88
N THR A 139 11.41 -0.04 -38.46
CA THR A 139 10.01 -0.22 -38.83
C THR A 139 9.33 -1.26 -37.96
N LEU A 140 8.22 -0.88 -37.34
CA LEU A 140 7.25 -1.81 -36.72
C LEU A 140 6.08 -2.01 -37.67
N ALA A 141 5.85 -3.24 -38.10
CA ALA A 141 4.70 -3.63 -38.90
C ALA A 141 3.82 -4.60 -38.10
N MET A 142 2.52 -4.30 -38.01
CA MET A 142 1.53 -5.15 -37.35
C MET A 142 0.35 -5.36 -38.34
N GLU A 143 0.11 -6.60 -38.70
CA GLU A 143 -0.98 -6.96 -39.59
C GLU A 143 -1.87 -8.02 -38.95
N SER A 144 -3.14 -7.71 -38.71
CA SER A 144 -4.14 -8.65 -38.20
C SER A 144 -5.27 -8.85 -39.19
N GLY A 145 -5.68 -10.11 -39.40
CA GLY A 145 -6.82 -10.44 -40.27
C GLY A 145 -8.16 -10.01 -39.68
N LYS A 146 -8.20 -9.71 -38.36
CA LYS A 146 -9.37 -9.20 -37.66
C LYS A 146 -8.99 -7.99 -36.79
N ASP A 147 -8.85 -8.17 -35.48
CA ASP A 147 -8.68 -7.08 -34.52
C ASP A 147 -7.23 -6.92 -34.07
N LEU A 148 -6.84 -5.68 -33.83
CA LEU A 148 -5.61 -5.34 -33.10
C LEU A 148 -5.98 -4.64 -31.79
N ASN A 149 -5.65 -5.28 -30.67
CA ASN A 149 -5.93 -4.78 -29.33
C ASN A 149 -4.64 -4.46 -28.57
N ILE A 150 -4.52 -3.23 -28.07
CA ILE A 150 -3.40 -2.76 -27.26
C ILE A 150 -3.96 -2.29 -25.93
N THR A 151 -3.83 -3.12 -24.86
CA THR A 151 -4.36 -2.83 -23.55
C THR A 151 -3.24 -2.71 -22.52
N GLY A 152 -3.06 -1.51 -21.93
CA GLY A 152 -2.01 -1.21 -20.97
C GLY A 152 -0.59 -1.40 -21.52
N SER A 153 -0.41 -1.35 -22.84
CA SER A 153 0.79 -1.78 -23.54
C SER A 153 1.22 -0.75 -24.59
N LYS A 154 2.43 -0.89 -25.12
CA LYS A 154 3.00 0.05 -26.10
C LYS A 154 3.54 -0.67 -27.32
N ALA A 155 3.38 -0.03 -28.47
CA ALA A 155 3.99 -0.43 -29.72
C ALA A 155 4.70 0.78 -30.37
N GLY A 156 5.93 0.64 -30.85
CA GLY A 156 6.65 1.79 -31.39
C GLY A 156 7.80 1.46 -32.32
N GLY A 157 8.16 2.45 -33.16
CA GLY A 157 9.28 2.40 -34.11
C GLY A 157 9.54 3.79 -34.71
N LYS A 158 10.60 3.94 -35.54
CA LYS A 158 10.75 5.18 -36.33
C LYS A 158 9.58 5.34 -37.30
N LYS A 159 9.18 4.23 -37.93
CA LYS A 159 7.99 4.09 -38.75
C LYS A 159 7.09 3.03 -38.12
N VAL A 160 5.78 3.27 -38.10
CA VAL A 160 4.80 2.27 -37.63
C VAL A 160 3.76 2.06 -38.71
N GLU A 161 3.64 0.81 -39.14
CA GLU A 161 2.65 0.35 -40.11
C GLU A 161 1.66 -0.59 -39.40
N VAL A 162 0.39 -0.25 -39.46
CA VAL A 162 -0.69 -1.05 -38.87
C VAL A 162 -1.75 -1.33 -39.93
N LYS A 163 -2.10 -2.58 -40.07
CA LYS A 163 -3.22 -3.00 -40.91
C LYS A 163 -4.10 -3.97 -40.15
N THR A 164 -5.37 -3.63 -40.02
CA THR A 164 -6.35 -4.50 -39.35
C THR A 164 -7.48 -4.82 -40.32
N GLY A 165 -8.04 -6.03 -40.20
CA GLY A 165 -9.21 -6.43 -40.99
C GLY A 165 -10.53 -5.86 -40.46
N ASN A 166 -10.62 -5.55 -39.16
CA ASN A 166 -11.82 -5.02 -38.51
C ASN A 166 -11.53 -3.79 -37.65
N ASN A 167 -11.00 -4.01 -36.40
CA ASN A 167 -10.90 -2.93 -35.41
C ASN A 167 -9.48 -2.75 -34.88
N LEU A 168 -9.13 -1.50 -34.58
CA LEU A 168 -7.99 -1.13 -33.76
C LEU A 168 -8.49 -0.55 -32.43
N SER A 169 -8.15 -1.20 -31.31
CA SER A 169 -8.50 -0.75 -29.97
C SER A 169 -7.24 -0.46 -29.15
N ILE A 170 -7.20 0.70 -28.51
CA ILE A 170 -6.10 1.10 -27.63
C ILE A 170 -6.70 1.57 -26.30
N GLU A 171 -6.37 0.86 -25.22
CA GLU A 171 -6.91 1.13 -23.90
C GLU A 171 -5.80 1.19 -22.84
N SER A 172 -5.78 2.26 -22.05
CA SER A 172 -4.89 2.37 -20.89
C SER A 172 -5.50 1.74 -19.65
N LEU A 173 -4.69 1.06 -18.85
CA LEU A 173 -5.13 0.44 -17.61
C LEU A 173 -4.76 1.32 -16.41
N GLN A 174 -5.58 1.24 -15.38
CA GLN A 174 -5.41 1.95 -14.13
C GLN A 174 -4.83 1.02 -13.07
N ASP A 175 -3.78 1.46 -12.40
CA ASP A 175 -3.30 0.84 -11.16
C ASP A 175 -4.16 1.33 -10.00
N SER A 176 -4.38 0.49 -9.01
CA SER A 176 -5.18 0.82 -7.84
C SER A 176 -4.48 0.44 -6.54
N HIS A 177 -4.71 1.23 -5.51
CA HIS A 177 -4.29 0.96 -4.15
C HIS A 177 -5.47 1.25 -3.22
N THR A 178 -5.95 0.22 -2.56
CA THR A 178 -7.04 0.30 -1.58
C THR A 178 -6.50 -0.06 -0.21
N TYR A 179 -6.80 0.75 0.78
CA TYR A 179 -6.42 0.54 2.16
C TYR A 179 -7.63 0.73 3.06
N HIS A 180 -7.87 -0.24 3.92
CA HIS A 180 -8.89 -0.19 4.96
C HIS A 180 -8.29 -0.57 6.31
N SER A 181 -8.50 0.24 7.35
CA SER A 181 -8.14 -0.13 8.70
C SER A 181 -9.22 0.26 9.70
N ARG A 182 -9.34 -0.54 10.75
CA ARG A 182 -10.23 -0.27 11.86
C ARG A 182 -9.59 -0.65 13.17
N ASP A 183 -9.40 0.36 14.02
CA ASP A 183 -8.85 0.22 15.35
C ASP A 183 -9.92 0.51 16.41
N LYS A 184 -9.99 -0.34 17.42
CA LYS A 184 -10.89 -0.18 18.56
C LYS A 184 -10.08 -0.26 19.83
N GLU A 185 -10.24 0.74 20.67
CA GLU A 185 -9.63 0.82 21.97
C GLU A 185 -10.71 0.95 23.05
N SER A 186 -10.47 0.36 24.19
CA SER A 186 -11.28 0.59 25.38
C SER A 186 -10.42 0.44 26.63
N GLY A 187 -10.67 1.27 27.61
CA GLY A 187 -9.93 1.24 28.84
C GLY A 187 -10.69 1.88 30.00
N ILE A 188 -10.21 1.57 31.17
CA ILE A 188 -10.64 2.19 32.44
C ILE A 188 -9.41 2.78 33.11
N HIS A 189 -9.60 3.91 33.74
CA HIS A 189 -8.59 4.57 34.54
C HIS A 189 -9.23 5.06 35.84
N LEU A 190 -8.63 4.70 36.95
CA LEU A 190 -8.99 5.16 38.28
C LEU A 190 -7.74 5.80 38.89
N GLN A 191 -7.86 7.05 39.33
CA GLN A 191 -6.78 7.80 39.91
C GLN A 191 -7.25 8.50 41.18
N ARG A 192 -6.36 8.62 42.14
CA ARG A 192 -6.59 9.38 43.35
C ARG A 192 -5.38 10.25 43.71
N ASP A 193 -5.64 11.54 43.85
CA ASP A 193 -4.63 12.50 44.25
C ASP A 193 -4.53 12.59 45.76
N ILE A 194 -3.33 12.85 46.25
CA ILE A 194 -3.01 12.99 47.68
C ILE A 194 -2.39 14.38 47.84
N THR A 195 -3.14 15.29 48.43
CA THR A 195 -2.67 16.67 48.71
C THR A 195 -2.15 16.76 50.11
N VAL A 196 -1.07 17.56 50.30
CA VAL A 196 -0.53 17.89 51.61
C VAL A 196 -1.03 19.28 52.00
N ARG A 197 -1.74 19.38 53.10
CA ARG A 197 -2.18 20.70 53.63
C ARG A 197 -0.98 21.53 54.08
N PRO A 198 -0.80 22.74 53.54
CA PRO A 198 0.39 23.56 53.86
C PRO A 198 0.44 24.00 55.31
N ASP A 199 -0.73 24.15 55.94
CA ASP A 199 -0.91 24.65 57.32
C ASP A 199 -0.61 23.61 58.40
N THR A 200 -0.90 22.35 58.13
CA THR A 200 -0.81 21.27 59.14
C THR A 200 0.14 20.14 58.74
N GLY A 201 0.65 20.12 57.48
CA GLY A 201 1.44 19.03 56.95
C GLY A 201 0.66 17.71 56.82
N LYS A 202 -0.66 17.71 57.14
CA LYS A 202 -1.48 16.50 57.04
C LYS A 202 -1.84 16.19 55.59
N LYS A 203 -1.71 14.93 55.25
CA LYS A 203 -2.15 14.40 53.94
C LYS A 203 -3.67 14.26 53.89
N LYS A 204 -4.26 14.73 52.80
CA LYS A 204 -5.67 14.52 52.47
C LYS A 204 -5.73 13.74 51.17
N MET A 205 -6.51 12.68 51.12
CA MET A 205 -6.88 12.01 49.89
C MET A 205 -8.04 12.77 49.28
N ASP A 206 -7.86 13.18 48.03
CA ASP A 206 -8.94 13.80 47.24
C ASP A 206 -9.91 12.74 46.73
N ASP A 207 -11.07 13.15 46.20
CA ASP A 207 -12.04 12.24 45.64
C ASP A 207 -11.44 11.49 44.46
N PRO A 208 -11.77 10.18 44.27
CA PRO A 208 -11.21 9.42 43.18
C PRO A 208 -11.73 9.94 41.84
N TYR A 209 -10.83 10.12 40.89
CA TYR A 209 -11.18 10.35 39.48
C TYR A 209 -11.31 8.99 38.80
N PHE A 210 -12.46 8.76 38.14
CA PHE A 210 -12.72 7.58 37.39
C PHE A 210 -13.05 7.93 35.93
N SER A 211 -12.43 7.25 34.98
CA SER A 211 -12.78 7.39 33.58
C SER A 211 -12.89 6.05 32.88
N ILE A 212 -13.87 5.97 31.96
CA ILE A 212 -14.03 4.88 31.01
C ILE A 212 -13.87 5.50 29.63
N GLY A 213 -12.95 4.96 28.84
CA GLY A 213 -12.72 5.37 27.47
C GLY A 213 -13.07 4.24 26.49
N LYS A 214 -13.71 4.62 25.38
CA LYS A 214 -13.88 3.78 24.21
C LYS A 214 -13.66 4.62 22.98
N LYS A 215 -12.76 4.16 22.10
CA LYS A 215 -12.43 4.83 20.84
C LYS A 215 -12.53 3.82 19.69
N THR A 216 -12.98 4.30 18.56
CA THR A 216 -12.95 3.55 17.30
C THR A 216 -12.45 4.48 16.23
N ASP A 217 -11.37 4.10 15.58
CA ASP A 217 -10.80 4.80 14.44
C ASP A 217 -10.98 3.92 13.20
N THR A 218 -11.39 4.53 12.10
CA THR A 218 -11.52 3.85 10.80
C THR A 218 -10.83 4.73 9.77
N THR A 219 -10.00 4.11 8.94
CA THR A 219 -9.34 4.78 7.83
C THR A 219 -9.65 4.00 6.56
N ASP A 220 -10.21 4.68 5.58
CA ASP A 220 -10.48 4.19 4.24
C ASP A 220 -9.76 5.07 3.25
N SER A 221 -9.02 4.47 2.34
CA SER A 221 -8.31 5.17 1.26
C SER A 221 -8.37 4.36 -0.01
N THR A 222 -8.70 5.01 -1.11
CA THR A 222 -8.63 4.41 -2.45
C THR A 222 -7.91 5.39 -3.36
N TYR A 223 -6.84 4.91 -3.98
CA TYR A 223 -6.07 5.65 -4.97
C TYR A 223 -6.07 4.91 -6.29
N ILE A 224 -6.37 5.60 -7.39
CA ILE A 224 -6.41 5.07 -8.74
C ILE A 224 -5.57 5.97 -9.63
N SER A 225 -4.70 5.37 -10.46
CA SER A 225 -3.78 6.12 -11.30
C SER A 225 -3.48 5.37 -12.59
N VAL A 226 -3.37 6.09 -13.70
CA VAL A 226 -2.84 5.57 -14.96
C VAL A 226 -1.33 5.78 -14.97
N THR A 227 -0.56 4.79 -14.57
CA THR A 227 0.91 4.90 -14.52
C THR A 227 1.56 4.64 -15.86
N LYS A 228 0.91 3.87 -16.74
CA LYS A 228 1.41 3.51 -18.07
C LYS A 228 0.31 3.70 -19.10
N GLN A 229 0.43 4.74 -19.90
CA GLN A 229 -0.47 4.94 -21.05
C GLN A 229 -0.20 3.88 -22.12
N ALA A 230 -1.27 3.29 -22.61
CA ALA A 230 -1.24 2.47 -23.83
C ALA A 230 -1.08 3.37 -25.04
N GLY A 231 -0.47 2.84 -26.10
CA GLY A 231 -0.34 3.63 -27.33
C GLY A 231 0.52 2.99 -28.40
N ILE A 232 0.39 3.59 -29.57
CA ILE A 232 1.27 3.39 -30.72
C ILE A 232 2.10 4.66 -30.87
N TYR A 233 3.42 4.52 -30.97
CA TYR A 233 4.34 5.63 -31.00
C TYR A 233 5.25 5.53 -32.23
N ALA A 234 5.11 6.46 -33.17
CA ALA A 234 6.01 6.58 -34.32
C ALA A 234 7.02 7.72 -34.12
N GLY A 235 8.20 7.54 -34.66
CA GLY A 235 9.23 8.54 -34.72
C GLY A 235 9.10 9.44 -35.97
N LYS A 236 10.22 9.79 -36.54
CA LYS A 236 10.30 10.79 -37.68
C LYS A 236 9.60 10.33 -38.95
N GLU A 237 9.44 9.04 -39.16
CA GLU A 237 8.86 8.47 -40.38
C GLU A 237 7.35 8.28 -40.30
N GLY A 238 6.75 8.58 -39.13
CA GLY A 238 5.30 8.66 -38.94
C GLY A 238 4.57 7.33 -38.93
N TYR A 239 3.26 7.42 -39.17
CA TYR A 239 2.33 6.30 -39.14
C TYR A 239 1.75 6.02 -40.51
N ASP A 240 1.50 4.74 -40.79
CA ASP A 240 0.57 4.26 -41.82
C ASP A 240 -0.40 3.29 -41.14
N ILE A 241 -1.63 3.73 -40.89
CA ILE A 241 -2.64 2.97 -40.15
C ILE A 241 -3.87 2.78 -41.07
N GLN A 242 -4.19 1.53 -41.33
CA GLN A 242 -5.34 1.10 -42.12
C GLN A 242 -6.23 0.18 -41.27
N VAL A 243 -7.49 0.55 -41.12
CA VAL A 243 -8.51 -0.18 -40.36
C VAL A 243 -9.67 -0.51 -41.27
#